data_8781def2e97c638743c33da7c04c4747
#
_entry.id   8781def2e97c638743c33da7c04c4747
#
_cell.length_a   1.000
_cell.length_b   1.000
_cell.length_c   1.000
_cell.angle_alpha   90.00
_cell.angle_beta   90.00
_cell.angle_gamma   90.00
#
_symmetry.space_group_name_H-M   'P 1'
#
loop_
_entity.id
_entity.type
_entity.pdbx_description
1 polymer ?
#
loop_
_entity_poly.entity_id
_entity_poly.type
_entity_poly.pdbx_seq_one_letter_code
_entity_poly.pdbx_strand_id
1 'polypeptide(L)'
;MTQIEADAVKSGVSVDTLIEKAGLAVAKRVRHYLGPVLGVPIVVLVGSGNNGTDGVVAARHLRRWGAKVDVLICSARSEPDQRLERLKEIGVTVHHIYLKINYSSVQQAFEHAHLVLDAVLGTNCTRELSGVIKTIFLLLNEIKWKSPSLKILAIDMPSGLIADTGWIDPAAPIADCTIALGYPKLGHYLSPIEKNIGILE
;
A
#
# COMPACT_ATOMS: atom_id res chain seq x y z
N MET A 1 -1.32 12.56 -13.45
CA MET A 1 -0.44 12.60 -12.25
C MET A 1 0.97 13.04 -12.62
N THR A 2 1.67 12.35 -13.51
CA THR A 2 3.06 12.65 -13.92
C THR A 2 3.30 14.12 -14.30
N GLN A 3 2.33 14.77 -14.96
CA GLN A 3 2.45 16.19 -15.32
C GLN A 3 2.43 17.11 -14.11
N ILE A 4 1.54 16.85 -13.14
CA ILE A 4 1.42 17.65 -11.91
C ILE A 4 2.68 17.54 -11.05
N GLU A 5 3.21 16.32 -10.93
CA GLU A 5 4.48 16.05 -10.23
C GLU A 5 5.64 16.77 -10.93
N ALA A 6 5.70 16.70 -12.27
CA ALA A 6 6.70 17.41 -13.07
C ALA A 6 6.61 18.93 -12.90
N ASP A 7 5.41 19.50 -12.86
CA ASP A 7 5.20 20.93 -12.67
C ASP A 7 5.57 21.37 -11.25
N ALA A 8 5.29 20.54 -10.23
CA ALA A 8 5.74 20.80 -8.86
C ALA A 8 7.27 20.79 -8.77
N VAL A 9 7.94 19.85 -9.43
CA VAL A 9 9.41 19.80 -9.49
C VAL A 9 9.98 21.04 -10.21
N LYS A 10 9.38 21.46 -11.33
CA LYS A 10 9.77 22.68 -12.03
C LYS A 10 9.60 23.93 -11.16
N SER A 11 8.63 23.95 -10.26
CA SER A 11 8.42 25.04 -9.31
C SER A 11 9.34 24.97 -8.07
N GLY A 12 10.31 24.05 -8.06
CA GLY A 12 11.34 23.96 -7.01
C GLY A 12 11.02 22.99 -5.87
N VAL A 13 9.93 22.22 -5.94
CA VAL A 13 9.64 21.17 -4.95
C VAL A 13 10.45 19.92 -5.28
N SER A 14 11.29 19.43 -4.36
CA SER A 14 12.05 18.21 -4.60
C SER A 14 11.13 16.97 -4.63
N VAL A 15 11.53 15.96 -5.41
CA VAL A 15 10.84 14.66 -5.45
C VAL A 15 10.75 14.04 -4.06
N ASP A 16 11.81 14.14 -3.26
CA ASP A 16 11.80 13.66 -1.88
C ASP A 16 10.75 14.36 -1.02
N THR A 17 10.55 15.66 -1.21
CA THR A 17 9.49 16.40 -0.51
C THR A 17 8.11 15.93 -0.90
N LEU A 18 7.87 15.61 -2.18
CA LEU A 18 6.59 15.08 -2.65
C LEU A 18 6.31 13.71 -2.03
N ILE A 19 7.28 12.80 -2.05
CA ILE A 19 7.18 11.47 -1.44
C ILE A 19 6.91 11.58 0.06
N GLU A 20 7.63 12.44 0.77
CA GLU A 20 7.42 12.65 2.21
C GLU A 20 6.00 13.16 2.52
N LYS A 21 5.50 14.11 1.74
CA LYS A 21 4.14 14.64 1.88
C LYS A 21 3.09 13.58 1.58
N ALA A 22 3.26 12.79 0.52
CA ALA A 22 2.34 11.73 0.14
C ALA A 22 2.27 10.65 1.23
N GLY A 23 3.40 10.09 1.64
CA GLY A 23 3.44 9.07 2.69
C GLY A 23 2.92 9.55 4.04
N LEU A 24 3.21 10.83 4.42
CA LEU A 24 2.62 11.43 5.62
C LEU A 24 1.10 11.59 5.50
N ALA A 25 0.58 11.99 4.33
CA ALA A 25 -0.86 12.10 4.10
C ALA A 25 -1.53 10.73 4.23
N VAL A 26 -0.96 9.69 3.63
CA VAL A 26 -1.43 8.30 3.79
C VAL A 26 -1.45 7.89 5.27
N ALA A 27 -0.37 8.10 6.01
CA ALA A 27 -0.33 7.75 7.42
C ALA A 27 -1.39 8.49 8.26
N LYS A 28 -1.64 9.78 7.96
CA LYS A 28 -2.72 10.56 8.58
C LYS A 28 -4.10 9.97 8.27
N ARG A 29 -4.34 9.51 7.03
CA ARG A 29 -5.60 8.87 6.63
C ARG A 29 -5.79 7.53 7.33
N VAL A 30 -4.75 6.70 7.40
CA VAL A 30 -4.79 5.45 8.19
C VAL A 30 -5.18 5.75 9.64
N ARG A 31 -4.56 6.76 10.27
CA ARG A 31 -4.90 7.16 11.64
C ARG A 31 -6.31 7.74 11.76
N HIS A 32 -6.78 8.46 10.76
CA HIS A 32 -8.16 8.96 10.74
C HIS A 32 -9.16 7.80 10.66
N TYR A 33 -8.88 6.81 9.82
CA TYR A 33 -9.72 5.64 9.61
C TYR A 33 -9.79 4.71 10.83
N LEU A 34 -8.64 4.45 11.48
CA LEU A 34 -8.55 3.54 12.62
C LEU A 34 -8.77 4.20 13.99
N GLY A 35 -8.61 5.52 14.10
CA GLY A 35 -8.40 6.21 15.37
C GLY A 35 -6.96 6.12 15.88
N PRO A 36 -6.73 6.13 17.20
CA PRO A 36 -5.39 6.00 17.78
C PRO A 36 -4.70 4.70 17.34
N VAL A 37 -3.46 4.81 16.86
CA VAL A 37 -2.71 3.65 16.31
C VAL A 37 -1.69 3.06 17.29
N LEU A 38 -1.62 3.55 18.51
CA LEU A 38 -0.69 3.02 19.51
C LEU A 38 -0.91 1.52 19.77
N GLY A 39 0.10 0.71 19.51
CA GLY A 39 0.07 -0.74 19.67
C GLY A 39 -0.72 -1.49 18.59
N VAL A 40 -1.35 -0.78 17.62
CA VAL A 40 -2.16 -1.40 16.56
C VAL A 40 -1.24 -2.14 15.57
N PRO A 41 -1.49 -3.44 15.28
CA PRO A 41 -0.75 -4.19 14.30
C PRO A 41 -1.15 -3.76 12.87
N ILE A 42 -0.18 -3.35 12.08
CA ILE A 42 -0.35 -2.90 10.70
C ILE A 42 0.66 -3.61 9.81
N VAL A 43 0.20 -4.23 8.74
CA VAL A 43 1.05 -4.79 7.69
C VAL A 43 1.05 -3.85 6.49
N VAL A 44 2.23 -3.54 5.95
CA VAL A 44 2.37 -2.72 4.75
C VAL A 44 2.96 -3.57 3.63
N LEU A 45 2.19 -3.77 2.55
CA LEU A 45 2.63 -4.45 1.34
C LEU A 45 3.30 -3.43 0.41
N VAL A 46 4.55 -3.67 0.06
CA VAL A 46 5.38 -2.69 -0.65
C VAL A 46 5.85 -3.22 -1.99
N GLY A 47 5.53 -2.51 -3.06
CA GLY A 47 6.05 -2.74 -4.40
C GLY A 47 7.35 -1.99 -4.70
N SER A 48 7.85 -2.11 -5.94
CA SER A 48 9.11 -1.47 -6.39
C SER A 48 8.97 -0.02 -6.83
N GLY A 49 7.74 0.44 -7.13
CA GLY A 49 7.48 1.77 -7.67
C GLY A 49 7.27 2.87 -6.63
N ASN A 50 6.81 4.04 -7.10
CA ASN A 50 6.51 5.20 -6.26
C ASN A 50 5.48 4.87 -5.17
N ASN A 51 4.41 4.12 -5.52
CA ASN A 51 3.40 3.68 -4.56
C ASN A 51 4.02 2.93 -3.38
N GLY A 52 4.97 2.01 -3.66
CA GLY A 52 5.74 1.32 -2.63
C GLY A 52 6.57 2.28 -1.77
N THR A 53 7.13 3.32 -2.38
CA THR A 53 7.92 4.33 -1.66
C THR A 53 7.03 5.15 -0.72
N ASP A 54 5.84 5.53 -1.15
CA ASP A 54 4.85 6.21 -0.31
C ASP A 54 4.43 5.31 0.87
N GLY A 55 4.25 3.99 0.62
CA GLY A 55 3.99 2.99 1.65
C GLY A 55 5.11 2.88 2.69
N VAL A 56 6.38 2.89 2.26
CA VAL A 56 7.54 2.90 3.17
C VAL A 56 7.57 4.14 4.06
N VAL A 57 7.28 5.32 3.49
CA VAL A 57 7.20 6.56 4.26
C VAL A 57 6.01 6.54 5.22
N ALA A 58 4.84 6.05 4.79
CA ALA A 58 3.68 5.90 5.64
C ALA A 58 3.97 4.95 6.83
N ALA A 59 4.61 3.79 6.56
CA ALA A 59 5.04 2.83 7.58
C ALA A 59 5.90 3.49 8.66
N ARG A 60 6.85 4.36 8.26
CA ARG A 60 7.71 5.10 9.17
C ARG A 60 6.92 6.04 10.09
N HIS A 61 5.95 6.79 9.55
CA HIS A 61 5.11 7.68 10.35
C HIS A 61 4.22 6.90 11.31
N LEU A 62 3.58 5.82 10.84
CA LEU A 62 2.75 4.95 11.67
C LEU A 62 3.55 4.34 12.82
N ARG A 63 4.77 3.85 12.54
CA ARG A 63 5.68 3.34 13.57
C ARG A 63 6.04 4.41 14.61
N ARG A 64 6.36 5.62 14.17
CA ARG A 64 6.65 6.76 15.06
C ARG A 64 5.45 7.16 15.93
N TRP A 65 4.22 6.91 15.47
CA TRP A 65 3.00 7.12 16.25
C TRP A 65 2.63 5.92 17.12
N GLY A 66 3.51 4.93 17.21
CA GLY A 66 3.41 3.79 18.13
C GLY A 66 2.71 2.56 17.57
N ALA A 67 2.37 2.52 16.29
CA ALA A 67 1.86 1.30 15.65
C ALA A 67 2.92 0.18 15.67
N LYS A 68 2.48 -1.07 15.70
CA LYS A 68 3.30 -2.25 15.44
C LYS A 68 3.27 -2.49 13.93
N VAL A 69 4.35 -2.17 13.24
CA VAL A 69 4.39 -2.19 11.78
C VAL A 69 5.31 -3.28 11.29
N ASP A 70 4.80 -4.14 10.40
CA ASP A 70 5.55 -5.09 9.60
C ASP A 70 5.47 -4.70 8.13
N VAL A 71 6.59 -4.76 7.42
CA VAL A 71 6.68 -4.42 6.00
C VAL A 71 7.02 -5.67 5.18
N LEU A 72 6.18 -5.99 4.21
CA LEU A 72 6.37 -7.09 3.27
C LEU A 72 6.73 -6.53 1.88
N ILE A 73 7.98 -6.71 1.47
CA ILE A 73 8.47 -6.30 0.15
C ILE A 73 8.07 -7.36 -0.88
N CYS A 74 7.15 -6.99 -1.78
CA CYS A 74 6.53 -7.89 -2.75
C CYS A 74 7.27 -7.98 -4.08
N SER A 75 8.21 -7.06 -4.35
CA SER A 75 9.02 -7.05 -5.58
C SER A 75 10.38 -6.42 -5.32
N ALA A 76 11.38 -6.76 -6.17
CA ALA A 76 12.72 -6.18 -6.07
C ALA A 76 12.68 -4.66 -6.18
N ARG A 77 13.43 -3.98 -5.32
CA ARG A 77 13.60 -2.53 -5.28
C ARG A 77 15.05 -2.16 -5.58
N SER A 78 15.28 -0.91 -5.96
CA SER A 78 16.64 -0.40 -6.17
C SER A 78 17.44 -0.48 -4.86
N GLU A 79 18.65 -0.99 -4.94
CA GLU A 79 19.56 -1.09 -3.80
C GLU A 79 20.71 -0.06 -3.96
N PRO A 80 21.16 0.60 -2.89
CA PRO A 80 20.60 0.56 -1.52
C PRO A 80 19.33 1.41 -1.38
N ASP A 81 18.31 0.88 -0.70
CA ASP A 81 17.11 1.65 -0.35
C ASP A 81 17.25 2.28 1.05
N GLN A 82 17.74 3.50 1.10
CA GLN A 82 17.96 4.24 2.35
C GLN A 82 16.67 4.40 3.19
N ARG A 83 15.48 4.41 2.56
CA ARG A 83 14.22 4.53 3.28
C ARG A 83 13.89 3.24 4.02
N LEU A 84 14.18 2.08 3.44
CA LEU A 84 14.04 0.79 4.11
C LEU A 84 15.03 0.66 5.28
N GLU A 85 16.27 1.10 5.11
CA GLU A 85 17.24 1.09 6.21
C GLU A 85 16.75 1.96 7.40
N ARG A 86 16.23 3.16 7.15
CA ARG A 86 15.63 4.01 8.19
C ARG A 86 14.42 3.34 8.89
N LEU A 87 13.67 2.47 8.23
CA LEU A 87 12.61 1.69 8.87
C LEU A 87 13.19 0.67 9.85
N LYS A 88 14.24 -0.04 9.46
CA LYS A 88 14.92 -1.03 10.32
C LYS A 88 15.51 -0.37 11.58
N GLU A 89 16.12 0.82 11.42
CA GLU A 89 16.69 1.62 12.54
C GLU A 89 15.65 1.97 13.62
N ILE A 90 14.38 2.15 13.25
CA ILE A 90 13.29 2.43 14.19
C ILE A 90 12.53 1.18 14.63
N GLY A 91 13.07 -0.02 14.36
CA GLY A 91 12.52 -1.29 14.79
C GLY A 91 11.29 -1.76 14.03
N VAL A 92 11.19 -1.44 12.74
CA VAL A 92 10.21 -2.03 11.83
C VAL A 92 10.79 -3.32 11.26
N THR A 93 10.01 -4.41 11.31
CA THR A 93 10.39 -5.68 10.68
C THR A 93 10.15 -5.59 9.17
N VAL A 94 11.17 -5.90 8.38
CA VAL A 94 11.10 -5.87 6.90
C VAL A 94 11.39 -7.27 6.35
N HIS A 95 10.44 -7.83 5.62
CA HIS A 95 10.52 -9.15 5.00
C HIS A 95 10.55 -9.04 3.47
N HIS A 96 11.57 -9.57 2.82
CA HIS A 96 11.70 -9.62 1.36
C HIS A 96 11.02 -10.90 0.83
N ILE A 97 9.70 -10.89 0.71
CA ILE A 97 8.90 -12.08 0.34
C ILE A 97 9.02 -12.45 -1.14
N TYR A 98 9.46 -11.53 -1.99
CA TYR A 98 9.72 -11.82 -3.40
C TYR A 98 10.93 -12.73 -3.64
N LEU A 99 11.88 -12.77 -2.70
CA LEU A 99 13.04 -13.66 -2.77
C LEU A 99 12.69 -15.07 -2.33
N LYS A 100 12.01 -15.18 -1.20
CA LYS A 100 11.52 -16.44 -0.63
C LYS A 100 10.30 -16.17 0.21
N ILE A 101 9.16 -16.67 -0.25
CA ILE A 101 7.93 -16.56 0.51
C ILE A 101 7.86 -17.64 1.59
N ASN A 102 7.57 -17.22 2.82
CA ASN A 102 7.12 -18.11 3.89
C ASN A 102 5.61 -17.87 4.08
N TYR A 103 4.80 -18.70 3.44
CA TYR A 103 3.34 -18.55 3.47
C TYR A 103 2.76 -18.54 4.88
N SER A 104 3.23 -19.41 5.77
CA SER A 104 2.74 -19.45 7.15
C SER A 104 3.01 -18.15 7.90
N SER A 105 4.20 -17.56 7.72
CA SER A 105 4.54 -16.28 8.36
C SER A 105 3.70 -15.13 7.80
N VAL A 106 3.47 -15.10 6.49
CA VAL A 106 2.63 -14.09 5.85
C VAL A 106 1.17 -14.23 6.29
N GLN A 107 0.66 -15.48 6.34
CA GLN A 107 -0.68 -15.76 6.84
C GLN A 107 -0.84 -15.26 8.28
N GLN A 108 0.08 -15.62 9.16
CA GLN A 108 0.06 -15.16 10.55
C GLN A 108 0.10 -13.63 10.66
N ALA A 109 0.92 -12.97 9.84
CA ALA A 109 0.98 -11.50 9.82
C ALA A 109 -0.38 -10.90 9.47
N PHE A 110 -1.08 -11.44 8.46
CA PHE A 110 -2.41 -10.96 8.09
C PHE A 110 -3.49 -11.28 9.14
N GLU A 111 -3.46 -12.49 9.72
CA GLU A 111 -4.42 -12.92 10.76
C GLU A 111 -4.33 -12.06 12.02
N HIS A 112 -3.13 -11.54 12.35
CA HIS A 112 -2.92 -10.69 13.50
C HIS A 112 -3.04 -9.19 13.19
N ALA A 113 -3.08 -8.81 11.90
CA ALA A 113 -3.20 -7.41 11.50
C ALA A 113 -4.60 -6.85 11.81
N HIS A 114 -4.64 -5.60 12.26
CA HIS A 114 -5.85 -4.79 12.25
C HIS A 114 -6.07 -4.15 10.89
N LEU A 115 -4.97 -3.85 10.21
CA LEU A 115 -4.98 -3.20 8.90
C LEU A 115 -3.84 -3.72 8.03
N VAL A 116 -4.16 -3.98 6.76
CA VAL A 116 -3.18 -4.15 5.68
C VAL A 116 -3.24 -2.91 4.79
N LEU A 117 -2.09 -2.29 4.58
CA LEU A 117 -1.91 -1.16 3.66
C LEU A 117 -1.35 -1.69 2.35
N ASP A 118 -2.12 -1.61 1.28
CA ASP A 118 -1.70 -1.98 -0.07
C ASP A 118 -0.95 -0.81 -0.71
N ALA A 119 0.35 -0.97 -0.85
CA ALA A 119 1.27 -0.07 -1.53
C ALA A 119 2.08 -0.81 -2.61
N VAL A 120 1.50 -1.83 -3.24
CA VAL A 120 2.26 -2.65 -4.22
C VAL A 120 2.25 -2.01 -5.60
N LEU A 121 1.07 -1.75 -6.16
CA LEU A 121 0.91 -1.14 -7.48
C LEU A 121 -0.02 0.07 -7.38
N GLY A 122 0.29 1.11 -8.12
CA GLY A 122 -0.56 2.30 -8.28
C GLY A 122 -0.98 2.45 -9.74
N THR A 123 -1.07 3.70 -10.23
CA THR A 123 -1.49 4.04 -11.61
C THR A 123 -0.68 3.38 -12.73
N ASN A 124 0.52 2.92 -12.45
CA ASN A 124 1.37 2.22 -13.42
C ASN A 124 1.02 0.72 -13.60
N CYS A 125 -0.06 0.24 -12.99
CA CYS A 125 -0.56 -1.11 -13.21
C CYS A 125 -1.18 -1.20 -14.61
N THR A 126 -0.56 -1.98 -15.50
CA THR A 126 -1.01 -2.13 -16.92
C THR A 126 -1.27 -3.58 -17.30
N ARG A 127 -1.13 -4.52 -16.36
CA ARG A 127 -1.24 -5.97 -16.61
C ARG A 127 -1.82 -6.71 -15.43
N GLU A 128 -2.20 -7.95 -15.67
CA GLU A 128 -2.65 -8.87 -14.62
C GLU A 128 -1.62 -9.07 -13.51
N LEU A 129 -2.11 -9.31 -12.30
CA LEU A 129 -1.28 -9.71 -11.18
C LEU A 129 -0.69 -11.10 -11.44
N SER A 130 0.56 -11.29 -11.04
CA SER A 130 1.25 -12.57 -11.24
C SER A 130 2.22 -12.88 -10.10
N GLY A 131 2.70 -14.13 -10.06
CA GLY A 131 3.71 -14.56 -9.10
C GLY A 131 3.34 -14.32 -7.65
N VAL A 132 4.31 -13.89 -6.86
CA VAL A 132 4.15 -13.64 -5.41
C VAL A 132 3.03 -12.64 -5.12
N ILE A 133 2.93 -11.56 -5.91
CA ILE A 133 1.92 -10.51 -5.72
C ILE A 133 0.51 -11.10 -5.82
N LYS A 134 0.23 -11.87 -6.89
CA LYS A 134 -1.07 -12.54 -7.05
C LYS A 134 -1.40 -13.44 -5.87
N THR A 135 -0.43 -14.27 -5.47
CA THR A 135 -0.62 -15.22 -4.37
C THR A 135 -0.89 -14.52 -3.05
N ILE A 136 -0.18 -13.42 -2.77
CA ILE A 136 -0.37 -12.63 -1.53
C ILE A 136 -1.77 -12.02 -1.48
N PHE A 137 -2.28 -11.46 -2.58
CA PHE A 137 -3.61 -10.88 -2.58
C PHE A 137 -4.73 -11.93 -2.52
N LEU A 138 -4.55 -13.10 -3.14
CA LEU A 138 -5.49 -14.21 -2.96
C LEU A 138 -5.55 -14.65 -1.49
N LEU A 139 -4.41 -14.79 -0.83
CA LEU A 139 -4.34 -15.13 0.60
C LEU A 139 -4.97 -14.01 1.47
N LEU A 140 -4.67 -12.74 1.17
CA LEU A 140 -5.24 -11.61 1.89
C LEU A 140 -6.77 -11.57 1.78
N ASN A 141 -7.31 -11.78 0.57
CA ASN A 141 -8.75 -11.81 0.33
C ASN A 141 -9.43 -13.00 1.06
N GLU A 142 -8.78 -14.17 1.09
CA GLU A 142 -9.26 -15.32 1.86
C GLU A 142 -9.34 -15.02 3.37
N ILE A 143 -8.30 -14.39 3.92
CA ILE A 143 -8.26 -14.00 5.35
C ILE A 143 -9.30 -12.91 5.63
N LYS A 144 -9.40 -11.91 4.76
CA LYS A 144 -10.42 -10.86 4.86
C LYS A 144 -11.83 -11.43 4.88
N TRP A 145 -12.11 -12.43 4.05
CA TRP A 145 -13.40 -13.12 4.03
C TRP A 145 -13.70 -13.81 5.36
N LYS A 146 -12.71 -14.48 5.96
CA LYS A 146 -12.83 -15.18 7.25
C LYS A 146 -12.85 -14.21 8.44
N SER A 147 -12.20 -13.06 8.30
CA SER A 147 -12.07 -12.04 9.34
C SER A 147 -12.46 -10.66 8.81
N PRO A 148 -13.76 -10.31 8.76
CA PRO A 148 -14.23 -9.01 8.23
C PRO A 148 -13.75 -7.81 9.04
N SER A 149 -13.25 -8.01 10.25
CA SER A 149 -12.63 -6.97 11.09
C SER A 149 -11.28 -6.49 10.57
N LEU A 150 -10.54 -7.34 9.84
CA LEU A 150 -9.33 -6.93 9.14
C LEU A 150 -9.66 -5.81 8.14
N LYS A 151 -8.97 -4.69 8.20
CA LYS A 151 -9.14 -3.57 7.27
C LYS A 151 -8.07 -3.61 6.19
N ILE A 152 -8.47 -3.31 4.95
CA ILE A 152 -7.56 -3.16 3.82
C ILE A 152 -7.69 -1.74 3.28
N LEU A 153 -6.61 -0.98 3.32
CA LEU A 153 -6.55 0.34 2.71
C LEU A 153 -5.57 0.30 1.52
N ALA A 154 -5.99 0.85 0.39
CA ALA A 154 -5.15 0.95 -0.80
C ALA A 154 -4.59 2.36 -0.96
N ILE A 155 -3.31 2.47 -1.27
CA ILE A 155 -2.67 3.73 -1.64
C ILE A 155 -2.85 3.95 -3.13
N ASP A 156 -3.39 5.10 -3.49
CA ASP A 156 -3.63 5.58 -4.84
C ASP A 156 -4.67 4.75 -5.60
N MET A 157 -4.49 3.45 -5.70
CA MET A 157 -5.41 2.50 -6.34
C MET A 157 -5.24 1.12 -5.72
N PRO A 158 -6.29 0.30 -5.60
CA PRO A 158 -6.12 -1.11 -5.29
C PRO A 158 -5.20 -1.76 -6.33
N SER A 159 -4.20 -2.52 -5.86
CA SER A 159 -3.28 -3.20 -6.78
C SER A 159 -4.02 -4.18 -7.69
N GLY A 160 -3.76 -4.07 -8.99
CA GLY A 160 -4.47 -4.85 -10.01
C GLY A 160 -5.63 -4.10 -10.67
N LEU A 161 -5.95 -2.87 -10.24
CA LEU A 161 -6.86 -1.98 -10.94
C LEU A 161 -6.09 -1.16 -11.99
N ILE A 162 -6.59 -1.14 -13.23
CA ILE A 162 -6.02 -0.34 -14.33
C ILE A 162 -6.70 1.02 -14.37
N ALA A 163 -5.91 2.08 -14.18
CA ALA A 163 -6.38 3.45 -14.00
C ALA A 163 -7.25 3.99 -15.15
N ASP A 164 -6.94 3.61 -16.40
CA ASP A 164 -7.58 4.17 -17.59
C ASP A 164 -8.84 3.41 -18.00
N THR A 165 -8.92 2.12 -17.72
CA THR A 165 -9.99 1.25 -18.20
C THR A 165 -10.95 0.78 -17.12
N GLY A 166 -10.55 0.88 -15.84
CA GLY A 166 -11.31 0.30 -14.73
C GLY A 166 -11.29 -1.23 -14.70
N TRP A 167 -10.51 -1.88 -15.59
CA TRP A 167 -10.34 -3.32 -15.49
C TRP A 167 -9.61 -3.67 -14.18
N ILE A 168 -10.11 -4.67 -13.49
CA ILE A 168 -9.55 -5.11 -12.22
C ILE A 168 -9.26 -6.61 -12.25
N ASP A 169 -8.07 -6.98 -11.78
CA ASP A 169 -7.67 -8.38 -11.64
C ASP A 169 -8.56 -9.09 -10.62
N PRO A 170 -9.04 -10.32 -10.90
CA PRO A 170 -9.83 -11.10 -9.95
C PRO A 170 -9.14 -11.35 -8.60
N ALA A 171 -7.81 -11.33 -8.55
CA ALA A 171 -7.02 -11.44 -7.32
C ALA A 171 -6.77 -10.10 -6.61
N ALA A 172 -7.20 -8.97 -7.18
CA ALA A 172 -7.02 -7.67 -6.57
C ALA A 172 -7.60 -7.61 -5.15
N PRO A 173 -7.01 -6.82 -4.24
CA PRO A 173 -7.51 -6.70 -2.88
C PRO A 173 -8.91 -6.06 -2.87
N ILE A 174 -9.74 -6.50 -1.93
CA ILE A 174 -11.04 -5.88 -1.63
C ILE A 174 -10.80 -4.84 -0.56
N ALA A 175 -10.48 -3.61 -0.98
CA ALA A 175 -10.18 -2.53 -0.07
C ALA A 175 -11.45 -2.00 0.63
N ASP A 176 -11.32 -1.68 1.92
CA ASP A 176 -12.35 -0.95 2.68
C ASP A 176 -12.29 0.55 2.38
N CYS A 177 -11.11 1.05 1.98
CA CYS A 177 -10.87 2.45 1.62
C CYS A 177 -9.71 2.55 0.63
N THR A 178 -9.84 3.46 -0.32
CA THR A 178 -8.77 3.83 -1.26
C THR A 178 -8.40 5.29 -1.06
N ILE A 179 -7.13 5.56 -0.79
CA ILE A 179 -6.57 6.89 -0.56
C ILE A 179 -5.97 7.39 -1.87
N ALA A 180 -6.72 8.18 -2.64
CA ALA A 180 -6.24 8.73 -3.89
C ALA A 180 -5.16 9.79 -3.65
N LEU A 181 -4.01 9.62 -4.30
CA LEU A 181 -2.93 10.60 -4.23
C LEU A 181 -3.11 11.67 -5.32
N GLY A 182 -3.20 12.93 -4.90
CA GLY A 182 -3.48 14.07 -5.76
C GLY A 182 -4.94 14.13 -6.21
N TYR A 183 -5.29 13.40 -7.27
CA TYR A 183 -6.66 13.35 -7.79
C TYR A 183 -7.12 11.91 -8.00
N PRO A 184 -8.42 11.61 -7.84
CA PRO A 184 -9.00 10.35 -8.27
C PRO A 184 -8.77 10.11 -9.76
N LYS A 185 -8.57 8.85 -10.15
CA LYS A 185 -8.35 8.43 -11.54
C LYS A 185 -9.65 7.94 -12.14
N LEU A 186 -9.75 7.94 -13.47
CA LEU A 186 -10.94 7.46 -14.17
C LEU A 186 -11.34 6.06 -13.70
N GLY A 187 -10.36 5.17 -13.55
CA GLY A 187 -10.58 3.80 -13.09
C GLY A 187 -11.30 3.69 -11.75
N HIS A 188 -11.27 4.70 -10.87
CA HIS A 188 -12.01 4.67 -9.61
C HIS A 188 -13.53 4.78 -9.77
N TYR A 189 -14.00 5.26 -10.92
CA TYR A 189 -15.42 5.53 -11.17
C TYR A 189 -16.05 4.58 -12.18
N LEU A 190 -15.26 3.66 -12.76
CA LEU A 190 -15.76 2.72 -13.77
C LEU A 190 -16.30 1.45 -13.08
N SER A 191 -17.61 1.26 -13.11
CA SER A 191 -18.28 0.05 -12.60
C SER A 191 -17.78 -1.23 -13.33
N PRO A 192 -17.63 -2.39 -12.66
CA PRO A 192 -18.20 -2.79 -11.36
C PRO A 192 -17.19 -2.85 -10.19
N ILE A 193 -16.28 -1.91 -10.08
CA ILE A 193 -15.13 -1.97 -9.14
C ILE A 193 -15.41 -1.43 -7.74
N GLU A 194 -16.62 -0.90 -7.47
CA GLU A 194 -16.99 -0.29 -6.18
C GLU A 194 -16.65 -1.17 -4.97
N LYS A 195 -16.86 -2.49 -5.10
CA LYS A 195 -16.54 -3.45 -4.04
C LYS A 195 -15.04 -3.56 -3.74
N ASN A 196 -14.16 -3.20 -4.69
CA ASN A 196 -12.72 -3.30 -4.54
C ASN A 196 -12.08 -1.98 -4.08
N ILE A 197 -12.77 -0.85 -4.28
CA ILE A 197 -12.28 0.48 -3.91
C ILE A 197 -12.66 0.84 -2.48
N GLY A 198 -13.85 0.41 -2.02
CA GLY A 198 -14.42 0.85 -0.76
C GLY A 198 -14.71 2.36 -0.75
N ILE A 199 -14.42 3.02 0.37
CA ILE A 199 -14.54 4.47 0.48
C ILE A 199 -13.39 5.12 -0.28
N LEU A 200 -13.69 6.01 -1.23
CA LEU A 200 -12.68 6.79 -1.95
C LEU A 200 -12.43 8.12 -1.24
N GLU A 201 -11.17 8.38 -0.87
CA GLU A 201 -10.74 9.60 -0.16
C GLU A 201 -9.58 10.32 -0.86
#